data_124203ae7c2aadb737ca127e6c997a61
#
_entry.id   124203ae7c2aadb737ca127e6c997a61
#
_cell.length_a   1.000
_cell.length_b   1.000
_cell.length_c   1.000
_cell.angle_alpha   90.00
_cell.angle_beta   90.00
_cell.angle_gamma   90.00
#
_symmetry.space_group_name_H-M   'P 1'
#
loop_
_entity.id
_entity.type
_entity.pdbx_description
1 polymer ?
#
loop_
_entity_poly.entity_id
_entity_poly.type
_entity_poly.pdbx_seq_one_letter_code
_entity_poly.pdbx_strand_id
1 'polypeptide(L)'
;QFEYNSLSYENAQIAVIESLKRFVDDSISTRFLDKLIEVNLLNYSYDKDDYLIFAYEIIGDYFQAKAIMQGFEGIKYTDYLTNSPKLKNMLADSSSLRMNYGCLSMLTALLPNKYNVELYSLCDEMDDEYLSFIGQMFMETLLWRKKIVFPNHKDFIKSALAVDSDLWRDFIKSLNRLGIIEENNSCLNELNNILLKLPLAPYEYIWTQDLVFDKELIHVINWVWDNADKIKKSNLLNNSIQMAWMSASTNSSIRDHATKALTNLLIQKPSNASDLLKNFENCKDDYVLERVYAAIYGAYCHTKTDECWKDICNQVYSLVFKGEETYPNLYVRKYAKLMLESQLIMTTSNSNDLYPLMYSTKTKWFEKIPSNEDIDSLLKSISTKYGSKSREYYLARKIVRSMTTEYGRGVGA
;
A
#
# COMPACT_ATOMS: atom_id res chain seq x y z
N GLN A 1 29.39 13.59 19.60
CA GLN A 1 29.99 14.92 19.68
C GLN A 1 29.07 16.06 19.26
N PHE A 2 27.97 15.77 18.55
CA PHE A 2 26.93 16.75 18.25
C PHE A 2 25.84 16.69 19.34
N GLU A 3 26.01 17.42 20.44
CA GLU A 3 25.02 17.38 21.53
C GLU A 3 23.72 18.11 21.21
N TYR A 4 23.69 19.02 20.23
CA TYR A 4 22.49 19.81 19.85
C TYR A 4 22.48 20.20 18.37
N ASN A 5 22.82 19.30 17.45
CA ASN A 5 22.89 19.59 16.00
C ASN A 5 23.84 20.74 15.63
N SER A 6 24.68 21.22 16.54
CA SER A 6 25.65 22.30 16.30
C SER A 6 27.03 21.97 16.87
N LEU A 7 28.07 22.40 16.18
CA LEU A 7 29.48 22.20 16.59
C LEU A 7 30.23 23.51 16.37
N SER A 8 31.11 23.89 17.31
CA SER A 8 31.97 25.08 17.11
C SER A 8 32.83 24.88 15.84
N TYR A 9 33.12 25.95 15.14
CA TYR A 9 33.97 25.91 13.95
C TYR A 9 35.30 25.22 14.19
N GLU A 10 35.96 25.52 15.32
CA GLU A 10 37.22 24.89 15.71
C GLU A 10 37.11 23.37 15.91
N ASN A 11 36.06 22.89 16.61
CA ASN A 11 35.83 21.47 16.80
C ASN A 11 35.45 20.78 15.50
N ALA A 12 34.69 21.45 14.59
CA ALA A 12 34.38 20.95 13.29
C ALA A 12 35.63 20.80 12.42
N GLN A 13 36.54 21.77 12.50
CA GLN A 13 37.82 21.73 11.79
C GLN A 13 38.70 20.57 12.25
N ILE A 14 38.83 20.38 13.57
CA ILE A 14 39.55 19.23 14.16
C ILE A 14 38.95 17.91 13.67
N ALA A 15 37.62 17.78 13.73
CA ALA A 15 36.90 16.56 13.28
C ALA A 15 37.11 16.26 11.79
N VAL A 16 37.13 17.28 10.94
CA VAL A 16 37.39 17.14 9.50
C VAL A 16 38.84 16.71 9.25
N ILE A 17 39.83 17.36 9.92
CA ILE A 17 41.24 17.01 9.77
C ILE A 17 41.47 15.56 10.20
N GLU A 18 40.96 15.14 11.38
CA GLU A 18 41.10 13.76 11.87
C GLU A 18 40.46 12.74 10.92
N SER A 19 39.29 13.06 10.38
CA SER A 19 38.56 12.16 9.49
C SER A 19 39.24 12.00 8.11
N LEU A 20 39.85 13.06 7.61
CA LEU A 20 40.48 13.10 6.28
C LEU A 20 41.99 12.78 6.29
N LYS A 21 42.62 12.76 7.45
CA LYS A 21 44.09 12.55 7.65
C LYS A 21 44.66 11.35 6.88
N ARG A 22 43.85 10.32 6.65
CA ARG A 22 44.26 9.11 5.90
C ARG A 22 44.15 9.25 4.37
N PHE A 23 43.50 10.29 3.91
CA PHE A 23 43.13 10.43 2.46
C PHE A 23 43.74 11.66 1.81
N VAL A 24 43.97 12.75 2.57
CA VAL A 24 44.44 14.03 2.03
C VAL A 24 45.35 14.76 3.05
N ASP A 25 46.12 15.71 2.56
CA ASP A 25 46.98 16.56 3.39
C ASP A 25 46.15 17.53 4.27
N ASP A 26 46.72 17.98 5.38
CA ASP A 26 46.06 18.88 6.33
C ASP A 26 45.60 20.21 5.71
N SER A 27 46.35 20.73 4.71
CA SER A 27 45.98 21.94 3.98
C SER A 27 44.69 21.80 3.16
N ILE A 28 44.42 20.60 2.66
CA ILE A 28 43.19 20.28 1.93
C ILE A 28 42.04 20.07 2.93
N SER A 29 42.33 19.40 4.05
CA SER A 29 41.34 19.16 5.10
C SER A 29 40.77 20.45 5.66
N THR A 30 41.61 21.47 5.89
CA THR A 30 41.18 22.79 6.39
C THR A 30 40.22 23.48 5.41
N ARG A 31 40.53 23.45 4.11
CA ARG A 31 39.69 24.05 3.05
C ARG A 31 38.38 23.27 2.81
N PHE A 32 38.35 22.01 3.22
CA PHE A 32 37.17 21.17 3.02
C PHE A 32 35.98 21.66 3.84
N LEU A 33 36.20 22.10 5.09
CA LEU A 33 35.16 22.66 5.93
C LEU A 33 34.58 23.95 5.31
N ASP A 34 35.44 24.85 4.86
CA ASP A 34 35.01 26.09 4.18
C ASP A 34 34.19 25.77 2.92
N LYS A 35 34.59 24.72 2.20
CA LYS A 35 33.84 24.27 1.00
C LYS A 35 32.46 23.74 1.35
N LEU A 36 32.29 23.04 2.48
CA LEU A 36 30.97 22.59 2.93
C LEU A 36 30.05 23.76 3.27
N ILE A 37 30.61 24.85 3.81
CA ILE A 37 29.87 26.09 4.07
C ILE A 37 29.52 26.80 2.76
N GLU A 38 30.49 26.93 1.86
CA GLU A 38 30.30 27.57 0.53
C GLU A 38 29.21 26.89 -0.30
N VAL A 39 29.09 25.55 -0.26
CA VAL A 39 28.05 24.81 -0.97
C VAL A 39 26.75 24.67 -0.17
N ASN A 40 26.58 25.40 0.92
CA ASN A 40 25.40 25.39 1.80
C ASN A 40 25.02 24.01 2.33
N LEU A 41 25.99 23.17 2.65
CA LEU A 41 25.74 21.93 3.42
C LEU A 41 25.83 22.21 4.93
N LEU A 42 26.67 23.18 5.31
CA LEU A 42 26.79 23.71 6.66
C LEU A 42 26.54 25.22 6.64
N ASN A 43 25.91 25.73 7.69
CA ASN A 43 25.69 27.15 7.91
C ASN A 43 26.14 27.53 9.31
N TYR A 44 26.43 28.83 9.51
CA TYR A 44 26.60 29.34 10.87
C TYR A 44 25.26 29.37 11.59
N SER A 45 25.29 29.03 12.88
CA SER A 45 24.12 29.10 13.75
C SER A 45 23.68 30.55 13.96
N TYR A 46 22.36 30.80 13.96
CA TYR A 46 21.81 32.13 14.28
C TYR A 46 21.91 32.47 15.78
N ASP A 47 21.94 31.45 16.64
CA ASP A 47 21.85 31.63 18.10
C ASP A 47 23.21 31.66 18.80
N LYS A 48 24.26 31.18 18.11
CA LYS A 48 25.62 31.08 18.70
C LYS A 48 26.65 31.43 17.67
N ASP A 49 27.38 32.48 17.89
CA ASP A 49 28.52 32.88 17.07
C ASP A 49 29.53 31.72 17.00
N ASP A 50 30.17 31.50 15.88
CA ASP A 50 31.16 30.45 15.60
C ASP A 50 30.67 29.00 15.70
N TYR A 51 29.36 28.76 15.78
CA TYR A 51 28.81 27.41 15.68
C TYR A 51 28.28 27.10 14.29
N LEU A 52 28.60 25.90 13.82
CA LEU A 52 28.11 25.36 12.55
C LEU A 52 26.92 24.42 12.81
N ILE A 53 25.94 24.53 11.95
CA ILE A 53 24.76 23.64 11.88
C ILE A 53 24.64 23.08 10.46
N PHE A 54 23.96 21.96 10.31
CA PHE A 54 23.58 21.51 8.96
C PHE A 54 22.54 22.48 8.38
N ALA A 55 22.74 22.86 7.13
CA ALA A 55 21.82 23.75 6.41
C ALA A 55 20.40 23.17 6.31
N TYR A 56 20.29 21.85 6.30
CA TYR A 56 19.05 21.09 6.33
C TYR A 56 19.07 20.14 7.52
N GLU A 57 18.09 20.24 8.41
CA GLU A 57 17.98 19.40 9.62
C GLU A 57 18.00 17.90 9.28
N ILE A 58 17.35 17.50 8.20
CA ILE A 58 17.28 16.11 7.74
C ILE A 58 18.68 15.49 7.49
N ILE A 59 19.68 16.30 7.09
CA ILE A 59 21.06 15.84 6.90
C ILE A 59 21.70 15.57 8.27
N GLY A 60 21.48 16.46 9.23
CA GLY A 60 21.95 16.29 10.61
C GLY A 60 21.36 15.03 11.25
N ASP A 61 20.05 14.85 11.13
CA ASP A 61 19.31 13.69 11.61
C ASP A 61 19.83 12.38 11.02
N TYR A 62 20.07 12.38 9.69
CA TYR A 62 20.67 11.22 9.02
C TYR A 62 22.04 10.83 9.56
N PHE A 63 22.95 11.81 9.72
CA PHE A 63 24.28 11.53 10.25
C PHE A 63 24.23 11.12 11.72
N GLN A 64 23.35 11.71 12.51
CA GLN A 64 23.14 11.33 13.90
C GLN A 64 22.62 9.88 14.01
N ALA A 65 21.64 9.51 13.20
CA ALA A 65 21.13 8.14 13.12
C ALA A 65 22.23 7.16 12.70
N LYS A 66 23.05 7.50 11.70
CA LYS A 66 24.21 6.68 11.30
C LYS A 66 25.24 6.50 12.41
N ALA A 67 25.53 7.55 13.16
CA ALA A 67 26.47 7.48 14.30
C ALA A 67 25.94 6.54 15.39
N ILE A 68 24.65 6.60 15.71
CA ILE A 68 24.01 5.66 16.64
C ILE A 68 24.13 4.23 16.13
N MET A 69 23.85 4.02 14.85
CA MET A 69 23.89 2.69 14.22
C MET A 69 25.29 2.09 14.15
N GLN A 70 26.34 2.89 14.10
CA GLN A 70 27.73 2.37 14.16
C GLN A 70 28.01 1.64 15.46
N GLY A 71 27.38 2.04 16.56
CA GLY A 71 27.47 1.36 17.86
C GLY A 71 26.79 -0.02 17.91
N PHE A 72 26.06 -0.42 16.85
CA PHE A 72 25.32 -1.68 16.82
C PHE A 72 26.05 -2.81 16.08
N GLU A 73 27.22 -2.53 15.51
CA GLU A 73 27.96 -3.56 14.76
C GLU A 73 28.40 -4.71 15.68
N GLY A 74 27.97 -5.93 15.31
CA GLY A 74 28.26 -7.14 16.08
C GLY A 74 27.41 -7.36 17.34
N ILE A 75 26.44 -6.48 17.63
CA ILE A 75 25.58 -6.53 18.81
C ILE A 75 24.22 -7.10 18.42
N LYS A 76 23.59 -7.89 19.30
CA LYS A 76 22.21 -8.34 19.12
C LYS A 76 21.24 -7.17 19.30
N TYR A 77 20.12 -7.16 18.54
CA TYR A 77 19.14 -6.08 18.62
C TYR A 77 18.55 -5.90 20.03
N THR A 78 18.42 -6.97 20.81
CA THR A 78 17.97 -6.95 22.21
C THR A 78 18.85 -6.08 23.12
N ASP A 79 20.11 -5.88 22.74
CA ASP A 79 21.10 -5.18 23.52
C ASP A 79 21.36 -3.74 23.01
N TYR A 80 20.63 -3.29 21.96
CA TYR A 80 20.84 -1.96 21.36
C TYR A 80 20.59 -0.84 22.36
N LEU A 81 19.52 -0.91 23.16
CA LEU A 81 19.21 0.12 24.16
C LEU A 81 20.22 0.14 25.29
N THR A 82 20.73 -1.01 25.69
CA THR A 82 21.76 -1.12 26.73
C THR A 82 23.09 -0.53 26.25
N ASN A 83 23.43 -0.75 24.97
CA ASN A 83 24.72 -0.29 24.40
C ASN A 83 24.63 1.13 23.82
N SER A 84 23.44 1.74 23.75
CA SER A 84 23.24 3.11 23.31
C SER A 84 22.39 3.92 24.28
N PRO A 85 23.00 4.48 25.33
CA PRO A 85 22.29 5.34 26.29
C PRO A 85 21.59 6.52 25.60
N LYS A 86 22.16 7.02 24.51
CA LYS A 86 21.56 8.09 23.71
C LYS A 86 20.24 7.64 23.11
N LEU A 87 20.19 6.47 22.44
CA LEU A 87 18.95 5.93 21.86
C LEU A 87 17.92 5.65 22.95
N LYS A 88 18.35 5.08 24.09
CA LYS A 88 17.47 4.85 25.24
C LYS A 88 16.82 6.14 25.74
N ASN A 89 17.60 7.22 25.86
CA ASN A 89 17.07 8.52 26.28
C ASN A 89 16.11 9.12 25.24
N MET A 90 16.37 8.96 23.95
CA MET A 90 15.48 9.42 22.88
C MET A 90 14.12 8.69 22.88
N LEU A 91 14.10 7.45 23.35
CA LEU A 91 12.91 6.60 23.44
C LEU A 91 12.30 6.57 24.84
N ALA A 92 12.69 7.45 25.77
CA ALA A 92 12.28 7.36 27.18
C ALA A 92 10.81 7.76 27.41
N ASP A 93 10.32 8.75 26.70
CA ASP A 93 8.96 9.30 26.83
C ASP A 93 8.52 10.09 25.58
N SER A 94 7.23 10.46 25.51
CA SER A 94 6.65 11.18 24.37
C SER A 94 7.33 12.53 24.10
N SER A 95 7.82 13.22 25.13
CA SER A 95 8.53 14.51 24.96
C SER A 95 9.90 14.30 24.31
N SER A 96 10.63 13.28 24.76
CA SER A 96 11.93 12.88 24.18
C SER A 96 11.77 12.42 22.73
N LEU A 97 10.70 11.69 22.41
CA LEU A 97 10.35 11.32 21.03
C LEU A 97 10.15 12.54 20.13
N ARG A 98 9.37 13.53 20.59
CA ARG A 98 9.11 14.76 19.82
C ARG A 98 10.39 15.53 19.55
N MET A 99 11.25 15.70 20.58
CA MET A 99 12.51 16.44 20.45
C MET A 99 13.51 15.78 19.51
N ASN A 100 13.42 14.45 19.34
CA ASN A 100 14.35 13.67 18.51
C ASN A 100 13.67 13.05 17.29
N TYR A 101 12.49 13.57 16.90
CA TYR A 101 11.65 13.01 15.86
C TYR A 101 12.40 12.75 14.55
N GLY A 102 13.16 13.72 14.05
CA GLY A 102 13.91 13.60 12.81
C GLY A 102 14.94 12.48 12.84
N CYS A 103 15.77 12.43 13.90
CA CYS A 103 16.76 11.36 14.07
C CYS A 103 16.11 9.98 14.21
N LEU A 104 15.03 9.86 14.97
CA LEU A 104 14.28 8.61 15.15
C LEU A 104 13.60 8.17 13.86
N SER A 105 13.06 9.11 13.06
CA SER A 105 12.53 8.83 11.71
C SER A 105 13.61 8.29 10.80
N MET A 106 14.83 8.85 10.82
CA MET A 106 15.97 8.31 10.06
C MET A 106 16.36 6.92 10.54
N LEU A 107 16.40 6.66 11.86
CA LEU A 107 16.64 5.32 12.41
C LEU A 107 15.55 4.33 11.94
N THR A 108 14.29 4.75 11.95
CA THR A 108 13.16 3.96 11.48
C THR A 108 13.30 3.58 10.00
N ALA A 109 13.89 4.45 9.18
CA ALA A 109 14.17 4.15 7.77
C ALA A 109 15.40 3.25 7.57
N LEU A 110 16.44 3.41 8.37
CA LEU A 110 17.75 2.79 8.14
C LEU A 110 17.95 1.43 8.83
N LEU A 111 17.39 1.23 10.03
CA LEU A 111 17.53 -0.01 10.81
C LEU A 111 17.05 -1.26 10.06
N PRO A 112 15.86 -1.27 9.39
CA PRO A 112 15.41 -2.42 8.65
C PRO A 112 16.35 -2.82 7.52
N ASN A 113 16.94 -1.83 6.83
CA ASN A 113 17.83 -2.06 5.71
C ASN A 113 19.15 -2.72 6.13
N LYS A 114 19.75 -2.28 7.24
CA LYS A 114 21.09 -2.74 7.67
C LYS A 114 21.02 -3.91 8.63
N TYR A 115 20.10 -3.86 9.61
CA TYR A 115 20.07 -4.82 10.72
C TYR A 115 18.86 -5.73 10.75
N ASN A 116 17.88 -5.55 9.83
CA ASN A 116 16.64 -6.30 9.79
C ASN A 116 15.78 -6.16 11.07
N VAL A 117 15.80 -4.97 11.68
CA VAL A 117 15.10 -4.61 12.91
C VAL A 117 14.26 -3.37 12.69
N GLU A 118 13.05 -3.34 13.22
CA GLU A 118 12.19 -2.16 13.23
C GLU A 118 12.36 -1.38 14.54
N LEU A 119 12.28 -0.04 14.48
CA LEU A 119 12.45 0.80 15.68
C LEU A 119 11.42 0.46 16.75
N TYR A 120 10.14 0.21 16.36
CA TYR A 120 9.09 -0.15 17.33
C TYR A 120 9.37 -1.44 18.09
N SER A 121 10.20 -2.35 17.55
CA SER A 121 10.57 -3.60 18.25
C SER A 121 11.57 -3.39 19.38
N LEU A 122 12.10 -2.16 19.52
CA LEU A 122 12.96 -1.75 20.63
C LEU A 122 12.18 -1.07 21.77
N CYS A 123 10.87 -0.90 21.61
CA CYS A 123 10.01 -0.22 22.58
C CYS A 123 9.22 -1.26 23.38
N ASP A 124 9.45 -1.33 24.70
CA ASP A 124 8.86 -2.37 25.56
C ASP A 124 7.39 -2.07 25.90
N GLU A 125 7.07 -0.83 26.27
CA GLU A 125 5.72 -0.38 26.61
C GLU A 125 5.40 0.92 25.90
N MET A 126 4.21 0.99 25.28
CA MET A 126 3.77 2.14 24.52
C MET A 126 2.36 2.54 24.96
N ASP A 127 2.20 3.75 25.48
CA ASP A 127 0.91 4.39 25.62
C ASP A 127 0.38 4.89 24.27
N ASP A 128 -0.86 5.38 24.23
CA ASP A 128 -1.52 5.80 23.00
C ASP A 128 -0.76 6.95 22.30
N GLU A 129 -0.23 7.90 23.04
CA GLU A 129 0.53 9.01 22.49
C GLU A 129 1.85 8.53 21.88
N TYR A 130 2.55 7.65 22.59
CA TYR A 130 3.80 7.05 22.13
C TYR A 130 3.59 6.21 20.87
N LEU A 131 2.56 5.37 20.86
CA LEU A 131 2.17 4.57 19.70
C LEU A 131 1.85 5.44 18.49
N SER A 132 1.16 6.57 18.67
CA SER A 132 0.84 7.50 17.59
C SER A 132 2.11 8.05 16.94
N PHE A 133 3.10 8.51 17.73
CA PHE A 133 4.37 9.03 17.20
C PHE A 133 5.18 7.95 16.46
N ILE A 134 5.35 6.79 17.06
CA ILE A 134 6.11 5.69 16.41
C ILE A 134 5.37 5.21 15.17
N GLY A 135 4.04 5.14 15.21
CA GLY A 135 3.19 4.82 14.06
C GLY A 135 3.37 5.81 12.92
N GLN A 136 3.35 7.10 13.22
CA GLN A 136 3.57 8.16 12.22
C GLN A 136 4.98 8.06 11.60
N MET A 137 6.03 7.94 12.40
CA MET A 137 7.41 7.72 11.90
C MET A 137 7.50 6.49 10.99
N PHE A 138 6.84 5.39 11.39
CA PHE A 138 6.81 4.17 10.58
C PHE A 138 6.16 4.43 9.22
N MET A 139 5.01 5.10 9.18
CA MET A 139 4.28 5.38 7.94
C MET A 139 5.04 6.35 7.02
N GLU A 140 5.54 7.45 7.55
CA GLU A 140 6.28 8.46 6.77
C GLU A 140 7.55 7.89 6.14
N THR A 141 8.20 6.96 6.82
CA THR A 141 9.45 6.36 6.34
C THR A 141 9.27 5.17 5.40
N LEU A 142 8.06 4.60 5.29
CA LEU A 142 7.82 3.41 4.47
C LEU A 142 8.27 3.58 3.01
N LEU A 143 8.02 4.72 2.40
CA LEU A 143 8.38 5.00 1.00
C LEU A 143 9.89 5.19 0.78
N TRP A 144 10.67 5.38 1.83
CA TRP A 144 12.12 5.62 1.78
C TRP A 144 12.92 4.37 2.04
N ARG A 145 12.25 3.27 2.43
CA ARG A 145 12.89 2.03 2.81
C ARG A 145 13.10 1.13 1.60
N LYS A 146 14.27 0.50 1.54
CA LYS A 146 14.52 -0.62 0.62
C LYS A 146 13.92 -1.93 1.14
N LYS A 147 13.70 -2.04 2.44
CA LYS A 147 13.24 -3.25 3.10
C LYS A 147 12.24 -2.92 4.20
N ILE A 148 11.21 -3.74 4.28
CA ILE A 148 10.23 -3.74 5.37
C ILE A 148 10.34 -5.09 6.06
N VAL A 149 10.48 -5.08 7.39
CA VAL A 149 10.61 -6.30 8.18
C VAL A 149 9.24 -6.63 8.76
N PHE A 150 8.58 -7.64 8.23
CA PHE A 150 7.18 -7.96 8.54
C PHE A 150 6.89 -9.00 9.64
N PRO A 151 7.78 -9.62 10.41
CA PRO A 151 7.35 -10.71 11.30
C PRO A 151 6.35 -10.27 12.37
N ASN A 152 6.48 -9.10 12.97
CA ASN A 152 5.68 -8.66 14.13
C ASN A 152 4.88 -7.37 13.91
N HIS A 153 4.89 -6.81 12.71
CA HIS A 153 4.24 -5.51 12.46
C HIS A 153 2.71 -5.54 12.54
N LYS A 154 2.07 -6.71 12.38
CA LYS A 154 0.59 -6.79 12.39
C LYS A 154 -0.01 -6.32 13.71
N ASP A 155 0.59 -6.67 14.82
CA ASP A 155 0.10 -6.28 16.13
C ASP A 155 0.43 -4.82 16.43
N PHE A 156 1.64 -4.37 16.07
CA PHE A 156 2.01 -2.96 16.13
C PHE A 156 1.07 -2.08 15.29
N ILE A 157 0.85 -2.45 14.02
CA ILE A 157 -0.04 -1.70 13.13
C ILE A 157 -1.47 -1.68 13.67
N LYS A 158 -2.00 -2.80 14.16
CA LYS A 158 -3.34 -2.83 14.77
C LYS A 158 -3.44 -1.87 15.97
N SER A 159 -2.43 -1.85 16.81
CA SER A 159 -2.40 -0.97 17.99
C SER A 159 -2.28 0.50 17.57
N ALA A 160 -1.35 0.84 16.68
CA ALA A 160 -1.21 2.20 16.17
C ALA A 160 -2.47 2.69 15.43
N LEU A 161 -3.13 1.81 14.66
CA LEU A 161 -4.36 2.12 13.93
C LEU A 161 -5.59 2.23 14.82
N ALA A 162 -5.60 1.61 16.00
CA ALA A 162 -6.66 1.78 16.98
C ALA A 162 -6.65 3.18 17.58
N VAL A 163 -5.46 3.80 17.68
CA VAL A 163 -5.27 5.15 18.20
C VAL A 163 -5.58 6.21 17.13
N ASP A 164 -5.11 5.99 15.90
CA ASP A 164 -5.27 6.96 14.82
C ASP A 164 -5.76 6.29 13.53
N SER A 165 -7.01 6.59 13.14
CA SER A 165 -7.62 6.02 11.94
C SER A 165 -7.04 6.55 10.62
N ASP A 166 -6.37 7.71 10.62
CA ASP A 166 -5.75 8.28 9.44
C ASP A 166 -4.44 7.56 9.10
N LEU A 167 -3.72 7.05 10.10
CA LEU A 167 -2.55 6.18 9.89
C LEU A 167 -2.88 4.93 9.04
N TRP A 168 -4.09 4.38 9.19
CA TRP A 168 -4.53 3.25 8.36
C TRP A 168 -4.58 3.60 6.88
N ARG A 169 -5.15 4.73 6.57
CA ARG A 169 -5.26 5.22 5.20
C ARG A 169 -3.90 5.43 4.57
N ASP A 170 -2.99 6.05 5.31
CA ASP A 170 -1.62 6.30 4.85
C ASP A 170 -0.83 5.01 4.69
N PHE A 171 -1.07 4.02 5.55
CA PHE A 171 -0.49 2.69 5.41
C PHE A 171 -0.93 2.01 4.10
N ILE A 172 -2.23 1.98 3.82
CA ILE A 172 -2.77 1.40 2.58
C ILE A 172 -2.20 2.11 1.34
N LYS A 173 -2.13 3.44 1.36
CA LYS A 173 -1.51 4.23 0.27
C LYS A 173 -0.04 3.87 0.09
N SER A 174 0.70 3.76 1.19
CA SER A 174 2.12 3.41 1.15
C SER A 174 2.34 1.99 0.60
N LEU A 175 1.54 1.01 1.04
CA LEU A 175 1.58 -0.35 0.50
C LEU A 175 1.27 -0.38 -1.00
N ASN A 176 0.30 0.42 -1.44
CA ASN A 176 -0.06 0.53 -2.85
C ASN A 176 1.09 1.10 -3.68
N ARG A 177 1.74 2.16 -3.22
CA ARG A 177 2.90 2.77 -3.90
C ARG A 177 4.10 1.83 -3.93
N LEU A 178 4.40 1.18 -2.82
CA LEU A 178 5.51 0.23 -2.71
C LEU A 178 5.28 -1.05 -3.52
N GLY A 179 4.04 -1.48 -3.67
CA GLY A 179 3.68 -2.67 -4.44
C GLY A 179 4.00 -2.55 -5.94
N ILE A 180 4.21 -1.33 -6.47
CA ILE A 180 4.62 -1.07 -7.85
C ILE A 180 6.12 -1.32 -8.03
N ILE A 181 6.91 -1.14 -6.95
CA ILE A 181 8.36 -1.30 -6.97
C ILE A 181 8.70 -2.79 -6.99
N GLU A 182 9.52 -3.19 -7.95
CA GLU A 182 9.87 -4.60 -8.23
C GLU A 182 10.32 -5.44 -7.04
N GLU A 183 10.98 -4.84 -6.07
CA GLU A 183 11.62 -5.54 -4.95
C GLU A 183 10.68 -5.79 -3.77
N ASN A 184 9.45 -5.24 -3.80
CA ASN A 184 8.53 -5.22 -2.66
C ASN A 184 7.24 -6.03 -2.85
N ASN A 185 7.35 -7.24 -3.40
CA ASN A 185 6.21 -8.17 -3.54
C ASN A 185 5.48 -8.42 -2.20
N SER A 186 6.18 -8.33 -1.09
CA SER A 186 5.60 -8.46 0.26
C SER A 186 4.57 -7.37 0.56
N CYS A 187 4.79 -6.14 0.10
CA CYS A 187 3.87 -5.02 0.29
C CYS A 187 2.57 -5.23 -0.48
N LEU A 188 2.66 -5.67 -1.74
CA LEU A 188 1.49 -5.98 -2.54
C LEU A 188 0.69 -7.16 -1.97
N ASN A 189 1.38 -8.21 -1.53
CA ASN A 189 0.72 -9.35 -0.88
C ASN A 189 -0.01 -8.94 0.38
N GLU A 190 0.57 -8.05 1.20
CA GLU A 190 -0.09 -7.54 2.40
C GLU A 190 -1.29 -6.66 2.04
N LEU A 191 -1.15 -5.75 1.08
CA LEU A 191 -2.27 -4.94 0.56
C LEU A 191 -3.42 -5.83 0.08
N ASN A 192 -3.11 -6.80 -0.76
CA ASN A 192 -4.09 -7.73 -1.32
C ASN A 192 -4.81 -8.53 -0.22
N ASN A 193 -4.05 -9.04 0.76
CA ASN A 193 -4.60 -9.76 1.90
C ASN A 193 -5.54 -8.88 2.77
N ILE A 194 -5.19 -7.61 2.92
CA ILE A 194 -6.02 -6.65 3.65
C ILE A 194 -7.31 -6.40 2.89
N LEU A 195 -7.23 -6.04 1.61
CA LEU A 195 -8.40 -5.68 0.80
C LEU A 195 -9.38 -6.85 0.63
N LEU A 196 -8.89 -8.08 0.44
CA LEU A 196 -9.73 -9.29 0.36
C LEU A 196 -10.48 -9.60 1.67
N LYS A 197 -9.92 -9.24 2.82
CA LYS A 197 -10.49 -9.55 4.13
C LYS A 197 -11.41 -8.45 4.67
N LEU A 198 -11.25 -7.22 4.19
CA LEU A 198 -12.08 -6.11 4.66
C LEU A 198 -13.57 -6.38 4.38
N PRO A 199 -14.47 -6.09 5.32
CA PRO A 199 -15.88 -5.96 5.04
C PRO A 199 -16.13 -4.84 4.02
N LEU A 200 -17.21 -4.94 3.23
CA LEU A 200 -17.47 -4.02 2.12
C LEU A 200 -17.47 -2.54 2.54
N ALA A 201 -18.11 -2.18 3.65
CA ALA A 201 -18.21 -0.79 4.07
C ALA A 201 -16.85 -0.16 4.50
N PRO A 202 -16.00 -0.82 5.31
CA PRO A 202 -14.62 -0.37 5.53
C PRO A 202 -13.78 -0.32 4.25
N TYR A 203 -13.93 -1.30 3.34
CA TYR A 203 -13.26 -1.33 2.06
C TYR A 203 -13.60 -0.11 1.21
N GLU A 204 -14.88 0.21 1.05
CA GLU A 204 -15.35 1.39 0.32
C GLU A 204 -14.78 2.69 0.89
N TYR A 205 -14.75 2.81 2.20
CA TYR A 205 -14.24 4.02 2.85
C TYR A 205 -12.73 4.18 2.73
N ILE A 206 -11.98 3.09 2.92
CA ILE A 206 -10.51 3.13 2.99
C ILE A 206 -9.89 3.11 1.60
N TRP A 207 -10.48 2.36 0.67
CA TRP A 207 -9.90 2.12 -0.64
C TRP A 207 -10.56 2.95 -1.74
N THR A 208 -11.86 2.75 -1.97
CA THR A 208 -12.54 3.36 -3.11
C THR A 208 -12.61 4.87 -3.03
N GLN A 209 -12.89 5.43 -1.83
CA GLN A 209 -12.96 6.88 -1.65
C GLN A 209 -11.58 7.54 -1.74
N ASP A 210 -10.55 6.92 -1.17
CA ASP A 210 -9.21 7.50 -1.19
C ASP A 210 -8.57 7.48 -2.58
N LEU A 211 -8.85 6.45 -3.38
CA LEU A 211 -8.40 6.40 -4.78
C LEU A 211 -8.90 7.59 -5.62
N VAL A 212 -10.07 8.15 -5.28
CA VAL A 212 -10.65 9.30 -6.03
C VAL A 212 -9.78 10.55 -5.92
N PHE A 213 -9.13 10.74 -4.77
CA PHE A 213 -8.39 11.97 -4.45
C PHE A 213 -6.90 11.87 -4.74
N ASP A 214 -6.37 10.69 -5.03
CA ASP A 214 -4.95 10.51 -5.30
C ASP A 214 -4.62 10.83 -6.77
N LYS A 215 -4.26 12.09 -7.02
CA LYS A 215 -3.91 12.58 -8.36
C LYS A 215 -2.64 11.94 -8.93
N GLU A 216 -1.76 11.42 -8.08
CA GLU A 216 -0.51 10.80 -8.53
C GLU A 216 -0.74 9.41 -9.12
N LEU A 217 -1.79 8.71 -8.67
CA LEU A 217 -2.11 7.38 -9.17
C LEU A 217 -2.36 7.34 -10.68
N ILE A 218 -2.95 8.36 -11.25
CA ILE A 218 -3.21 8.40 -12.70
C ILE A 218 -1.91 8.39 -13.51
N HIS A 219 -0.85 9.03 -13.01
CA HIS A 219 0.47 9.02 -13.68
C HIS A 219 1.09 7.63 -13.62
N VAL A 220 0.96 6.94 -12.50
CA VAL A 220 1.45 5.56 -12.33
C VAL A 220 0.69 4.61 -13.25
N ILE A 221 -0.64 4.69 -13.28
CA ILE A 221 -1.49 3.85 -14.13
C ILE A 221 -1.16 4.07 -15.60
N ASN A 222 -1.00 5.32 -16.03
CA ASN A 222 -0.63 5.66 -17.40
C ASN A 222 0.77 5.12 -17.74
N TRP A 223 1.72 5.23 -16.81
CA TRP A 223 3.05 4.68 -17.02
C TRP A 223 2.99 3.15 -17.21
N VAL A 224 2.24 2.43 -16.38
CA VAL A 224 2.03 0.97 -16.53
C VAL A 224 1.37 0.65 -17.86
N TRP A 225 0.36 1.43 -18.27
CA TRP A 225 -0.30 1.23 -19.56
C TRP A 225 0.65 1.40 -20.75
N ASP A 226 1.43 2.48 -20.75
CA ASP A 226 2.33 2.83 -21.85
C ASP A 226 3.60 1.96 -21.90
N ASN A 227 3.97 1.31 -20.78
CA ASN A 227 5.21 0.56 -20.66
C ASN A 227 5.01 -0.92 -20.25
N ALA A 228 3.83 -1.49 -20.47
CA ALA A 228 3.54 -2.87 -20.09
C ALA A 228 4.53 -3.87 -20.70
N ASP A 229 5.03 -3.60 -21.91
CA ASP A 229 6.03 -4.40 -22.63
C ASP A 229 7.44 -4.33 -22.01
N LYS A 230 7.73 -3.28 -21.22
CA LYS A 230 9.04 -3.07 -20.55
C LYS A 230 9.07 -3.63 -19.14
N ILE A 231 7.90 -3.98 -18.57
CA ILE A 231 7.80 -4.56 -17.23
C ILE A 231 8.36 -5.98 -17.24
N LYS A 232 9.23 -6.31 -16.28
CA LYS A 232 9.78 -7.66 -16.14
C LYS A 232 8.65 -8.69 -16.01
N LYS A 233 8.79 -9.82 -16.70
CA LYS A 233 7.78 -10.90 -16.71
C LYS A 233 7.42 -11.42 -15.32
N SER A 234 8.35 -11.37 -14.37
CA SER A 234 8.13 -11.73 -12.95
C SER A 234 7.12 -10.81 -12.25
N ASN A 235 7.01 -9.56 -12.67
CA ASN A 235 6.24 -8.52 -12.00
C ASN A 235 4.89 -8.24 -12.68
N LEU A 236 4.66 -8.79 -13.87
CA LEU A 236 3.41 -8.59 -14.61
C LEU A 236 2.18 -9.00 -13.81
N LEU A 237 2.24 -10.12 -13.07
CA LEU A 237 1.11 -10.56 -12.24
C LEU A 237 0.84 -9.59 -11.09
N ASN A 238 1.88 -9.14 -10.40
CA ASN A 238 1.76 -8.19 -9.29
C ASN A 238 1.16 -6.87 -9.73
N ASN A 239 1.66 -6.33 -10.84
CA ASN A 239 1.07 -5.13 -11.43
C ASN A 239 -0.37 -5.37 -11.90
N SER A 240 -0.71 -6.57 -12.38
CA SER A 240 -2.08 -6.91 -12.75
C SER A 240 -3.02 -6.92 -11.55
N ILE A 241 -2.61 -7.51 -10.42
CA ILE A 241 -3.40 -7.51 -9.18
C ILE A 241 -3.63 -6.07 -8.71
N GLN A 242 -2.60 -5.23 -8.78
CA GLN A 242 -2.70 -3.84 -8.36
C GLN A 242 -3.62 -3.01 -9.27
N MET A 243 -3.51 -3.16 -10.58
CA MET A 243 -4.41 -2.50 -11.53
C MET A 243 -5.85 -2.98 -11.35
N ALA A 244 -6.07 -4.25 -11.04
CA ALA A 244 -7.39 -4.78 -10.73
C ALA A 244 -8.02 -4.06 -9.51
N TRP A 245 -7.28 -3.88 -8.43
CA TRP A 245 -7.76 -3.12 -7.28
C TRP A 245 -8.02 -1.64 -7.60
N MET A 246 -7.17 -0.99 -8.39
CA MET A 246 -7.37 0.40 -8.80
C MET A 246 -8.57 0.57 -9.73
N SER A 247 -8.96 -0.46 -10.48
CA SER A 247 -10.14 -0.43 -11.35
C SER A 247 -11.48 -0.36 -10.60
N ALA A 248 -11.48 -0.51 -9.27
CA ALA A 248 -12.63 -0.28 -8.40
C ALA A 248 -12.93 1.21 -8.14
N SER A 249 -12.05 2.13 -8.55
CA SER A 249 -12.23 3.55 -8.30
C SER A 249 -13.54 4.09 -8.88
N THR A 250 -14.24 4.92 -8.10
CA THR A 250 -15.42 5.68 -8.59
C THR A 250 -15.03 6.79 -9.56
N ASN A 251 -13.76 7.20 -9.59
CA ASN A 251 -13.24 8.12 -10.60
C ASN A 251 -13.08 7.39 -11.95
N SER A 252 -13.83 7.81 -12.96
CA SER A 252 -13.82 7.17 -14.28
C SER A 252 -12.43 7.18 -14.94
N SER A 253 -11.66 8.25 -14.79
CA SER A 253 -10.31 8.32 -15.35
C SER A 253 -9.40 7.25 -14.75
N ILE A 254 -9.37 7.11 -13.42
CA ILE A 254 -8.56 6.08 -12.73
C ILE A 254 -9.04 4.69 -13.14
N ARG A 255 -10.34 4.43 -13.02
CA ARG A 255 -10.96 3.14 -13.31
C ARG A 255 -10.69 2.66 -14.73
N ASP A 256 -10.97 3.50 -15.71
CA ASP A 256 -10.90 3.11 -17.10
C ASP A 256 -9.45 2.97 -17.59
N HIS A 257 -8.53 3.82 -17.11
CA HIS A 257 -7.10 3.66 -17.39
C HIS A 257 -6.52 2.43 -16.70
N ALA A 258 -6.89 2.15 -15.45
CA ALA A 258 -6.47 0.94 -14.73
C ALA A 258 -6.95 -0.33 -15.44
N THR A 259 -8.20 -0.35 -15.94
CA THR A 259 -8.74 -1.49 -16.72
C THR A 259 -7.95 -1.70 -18.01
N LYS A 260 -7.60 -0.63 -18.72
CA LYS A 260 -6.78 -0.70 -19.94
C LYS A 260 -5.35 -1.15 -19.65
N ALA A 261 -4.73 -0.61 -18.58
CA ALA A 261 -3.41 -1.03 -18.13
C ALA A 261 -3.39 -2.52 -17.77
N LEU A 262 -4.40 -3.00 -17.03
CA LEU A 262 -4.59 -4.41 -16.72
C LEU A 262 -4.68 -5.28 -17.98
N THR A 263 -5.46 -4.84 -18.98
CA THR A 263 -5.57 -5.53 -20.26
C THR A 263 -4.21 -5.65 -20.95
N ASN A 264 -3.43 -4.54 -21.00
CA ASN A 264 -2.10 -4.55 -21.62
C ASN A 264 -1.11 -5.47 -20.91
N LEU A 265 -1.13 -5.52 -19.57
CA LEU A 265 -0.30 -6.44 -18.78
C LEU A 265 -0.62 -7.90 -19.10
N LEU A 266 -1.91 -8.24 -19.24
CA LEU A 266 -2.36 -9.57 -19.59
C LEU A 266 -2.04 -9.95 -21.05
N ILE A 267 -2.01 -8.97 -21.98
CA ILE A 267 -1.53 -9.18 -23.35
C ILE A 267 -0.04 -9.59 -23.34
N GLN A 268 0.80 -9.00 -22.47
CA GLN A 268 2.22 -9.35 -22.39
C GLN A 268 2.46 -10.77 -21.83
N LYS A 269 1.55 -11.28 -21.00
CA LYS A 269 1.62 -12.64 -20.46
C LYS A 269 0.21 -13.18 -20.17
N PRO A 270 -0.47 -13.74 -21.17
CA PRO A 270 -1.85 -14.22 -21.07
C PRO A 270 -2.06 -15.25 -19.95
N SER A 271 -1.06 -16.10 -19.68
CA SER A 271 -1.14 -17.11 -18.62
C SER A 271 -1.38 -16.53 -17.22
N ASN A 272 -1.02 -15.26 -16.97
CA ASN A 272 -1.31 -14.58 -15.70
C ASN A 272 -2.81 -14.40 -15.44
N ALA A 273 -3.67 -14.50 -16.45
CA ALA A 273 -5.13 -14.43 -16.27
C ALA A 273 -5.64 -15.54 -15.35
N SER A 274 -5.06 -16.75 -15.43
CA SER A 274 -5.42 -17.85 -14.53
C SER A 274 -5.11 -17.55 -13.07
N ASP A 275 -3.93 -17.00 -12.80
CA ASP A 275 -3.52 -16.67 -11.43
C ASP A 275 -4.28 -15.45 -10.90
N LEU A 276 -4.61 -14.48 -11.77
CA LEU A 276 -5.45 -13.35 -11.42
C LEU A 276 -6.86 -13.79 -11.03
N LEU A 277 -7.49 -14.71 -11.78
CA LEU A 277 -8.79 -15.28 -11.43
C LEU A 277 -8.76 -15.98 -10.06
N LYS A 278 -7.74 -16.77 -9.77
CA LYS A 278 -7.58 -17.42 -8.45
C LYS A 278 -7.44 -16.39 -7.34
N ASN A 279 -6.65 -15.33 -7.56
CA ASN A 279 -6.44 -14.29 -6.57
C ASN A 279 -7.74 -13.58 -6.17
N PHE A 280 -8.64 -13.36 -7.12
CA PHE A 280 -9.89 -12.65 -6.92
C PHE A 280 -11.11 -13.56 -6.73
N GLU A 281 -10.96 -14.88 -6.69
CA GLU A 281 -12.08 -15.83 -6.53
C GLU A 281 -12.96 -15.53 -5.31
N ASN A 282 -12.36 -15.09 -4.20
CA ASN A 282 -13.05 -14.74 -2.97
C ASN A 282 -13.23 -13.22 -2.78
N CYS A 283 -13.07 -12.42 -3.84
CA CYS A 283 -13.30 -10.99 -3.76
C CYS A 283 -14.77 -10.70 -3.51
N LYS A 284 -15.06 -9.83 -2.53
CA LYS A 284 -16.42 -9.46 -2.13
C LYS A 284 -16.99 -8.31 -2.94
N ASP A 285 -16.16 -7.63 -3.73
CA ASP A 285 -16.55 -6.53 -4.58
C ASP A 285 -16.78 -7.03 -6.00
N ASP A 286 -18.04 -7.22 -6.36
CA ASP A 286 -18.45 -7.65 -7.70
C ASP A 286 -17.98 -6.68 -8.79
N TYR A 287 -17.78 -5.41 -8.46
CA TYR A 287 -17.31 -4.42 -9.42
C TYR A 287 -15.85 -4.64 -9.82
N VAL A 288 -14.99 -5.01 -8.86
CA VAL A 288 -13.61 -5.44 -9.15
C VAL A 288 -13.61 -6.66 -10.06
N LEU A 289 -14.44 -7.67 -9.74
CA LEU A 289 -14.56 -8.88 -10.57
C LEU A 289 -15.01 -8.55 -11.98
N GLU A 290 -16.01 -7.68 -12.13
CA GLU A 290 -16.47 -7.22 -13.45
C GLU A 290 -15.32 -6.65 -14.28
N ARG A 291 -14.48 -5.82 -13.68
CA ARG A 291 -13.32 -5.21 -14.35
C ARG A 291 -12.22 -6.21 -14.66
N VAL A 292 -11.98 -7.16 -13.77
CA VAL A 292 -11.04 -8.28 -14.00
C VAL A 292 -11.49 -9.10 -15.20
N TYR A 293 -12.77 -9.51 -15.26
CA TYR A 293 -13.30 -10.26 -16.39
C TYR A 293 -13.31 -9.46 -17.69
N ALA A 294 -13.61 -8.16 -17.63
CA ALA A 294 -13.51 -7.27 -18.79
C ALA A 294 -12.09 -7.21 -19.35
N ALA A 295 -11.08 -7.06 -18.47
CA ALA A 295 -9.68 -6.99 -18.87
C ALA A 295 -9.16 -8.33 -19.43
N ILE A 296 -9.55 -9.45 -18.82
CA ILE A 296 -9.22 -10.80 -19.31
C ILE A 296 -9.85 -11.01 -20.69
N TYR A 297 -11.11 -10.64 -20.88
CA TYR A 297 -11.77 -10.72 -22.20
C TYR A 297 -11.06 -9.82 -23.23
N GLY A 298 -10.66 -8.59 -22.84
CA GLY A 298 -9.88 -7.71 -23.69
C GLY A 298 -8.56 -8.34 -24.12
N ALA A 299 -7.79 -8.90 -23.19
CA ALA A 299 -6.54 -9.59 -23.48
C ALA A 299 -6.76 -10.82 -24.37
N TYR A 300 -7.79 -11.61 -24.08
CA TYR A 300 -8.19 -12.75 -24.92
C TYR A 300 -8.43 -12.32 -26.39
N CYS A 301 -9.15 -11.23 -26.62
CA CYS A 301 -9.42 -10.75 -27.98
C CYS A 301 -8.15 -10.42 -28.77
N HIS A 302 -7.08 -9.99 -28.09
CA HIS A 302 -5.80 -9.65 -28.71
C HIS A 302 -4.85 -10.85 -28.88
N THR A 303 -4.96 -11.87 -28.03
CA THR A 303 -4.01 -12.98 -27.96
C THR A 303 -4.68 -14.36 -28.02
N LYS A 304 -5.88 -14.45 -28.57
CA LYS A 304 -6.73 -15.67 -28.58
C LYS A 304 -6.12 -16.92 -29.22
N THR A 305 -5.05 -16.76 -29.98
CA THR A 305 -4.28 -17.89 -30.55
C THR A 305 -3.28 -18.51 -29.58
N ASP A 306 -3.07 -17.93 -28.40
CA ASP A 306 -2.20 -18.50 -27.36
C ASP A 306 -2.88 -19.73 -26.75
N GLU A 307 -2.11 -20.81 -26.62
CA GLU A 307 -2.62 -22.12 -26.15
C GLU A 307 -3.16 -22.07 -24.71
N CYS A 308 -2.66 -21.16 -23.88
CA CYS A 308 -3.10 -21.02 -22.47
C CYS A 308 -4.59 -20.70 -22.34
N TRP A 309 -5.22 -20.07 -23.36
CA TRP A 309 -6.61 -19.67 -23.28
C TRP A 309 -7.60 -20.83 -23.15
N LYS A 310 -7.25 -22.01 -23.64
CA LYS A 310 -8.10 -23.20 -23.48
C LYS A 310 -8.30 -23.53 -21.98
N ASP A 311 -7.23 -23.52 -21.22
CA ASP A 311 -7.30 -23.82 -19.79
C ASP A 311 -7.93 -22.68 -19.00
N ILE A 312 -7.65 -21.44 -19.38
CA ILE A 312 -8.29 -20.24 -18.78
C ILE A 312 -9.80 -20.24 -19.04
N CYS A 313 -10.25 -20.59 -20.23
CA CYS A 313 -11.69 -20.71 -20.53
C CYS A 313 -12.35 -21.82 -19.70
N ASN A 314 -11.70 -22.94 -19.51
CA ASN A 314 -12.19 -24.00 -18.61
C ASN A 314 -12.30 -23.53 -17.16
N GLN A 315 -11.33 -22.75 -16.69
CA GLN A 315 -11.37 -22.14 -15.36
C GLN A 315 -12.52 -21.11 -15.27
N VAL A 316 -12.66 -20.22 -16.24
CA VAL A 316 -13.76 -19.24 -16.32
C VAL A 316 -15.12 -19.94 -16.30
N TYR A 317 -15.29 -21.01 -17.08
CA TYR A 317 -16.51 -21.82 -17.07
C TYR A 317 -16.77 -22.40 -15.67
N SER A 318 -15.74 -22.95 -15.05
CA SER A 318 -15.85 -23.55 -13.72
C SER A 318 -16.27 -22.53 -12.64
N LEU A 319 -15.69 -21.34 -12.68
CA LEU A 319 -15.97 -20.29 -11.68
C LEU A 319 -17.34 -19.63 -11.86
N VAL A 320 -17.82 -19.51 -13.10
CA VAL A 320 -19.02 -18.70 -13.40
C VAL A 320 -20.26 -19.55 -13.63
N PHE A 321 -20.14 -20.75 -14.24
CA PHE A 321 -21.30 -21.51 -14.71
C PHE A 321 -21.44 -22.91 -14.12
N LYS A 322 -20.37 -23.52 -13.60
CA LYS A 322 -20.38 -24.95 -13.21
C LYS A 322 -21.05 -25.24 -11.87
N GLY A 323 -21.37 -24.23 -11.06
CA GLY A 323 -22.08 -24.39 -9.80
C GLY A 323 -23.56 -24.82 -9.98
N GLU A 324 -24.23 -25.09 -8.88
CA GLU A 324 -25.70 -25.30 -8.86
C GLU A 324 -26.44 -24.08 -9.42
N GLU A 325 -25.85 -22.91 -9.22
CA GLU A 325 -26.32 -21.62 -9.72
C GLU A 325 -25.19 -20.90 -10.43
N THR A 326 -25.49 -20.13 -11.47
CA THR A 326 -24.52 -19.30 -12.17
C THR A 326 -24.16 -18.07 -11.32
N TYR A 327 -22.96 -17.51 -11.53
CA TYR A 327 -22.53 -16.30 -10.83
C TYR A 327 -23.56 -15.17 -11.01
N PRO A 328 -23.97 -14.45 -9.96
CA PRO A 328 -25.11 -13.52 -10.05
C PRO A 328 -24.85 -12.27 -10.88
N ASN A 329 -23.63 -11.75 -10.92
CA ASN A 329 -23.30 -10.52 -11.64
C ASN A 329 -23.44 -10.70 -13.17
N LEU A 330 -24.25 -9.83 -13.79
CA LEU A 330 -24.56 -9.90 -15.21
C LEU A 330 -23.32 -9.68 -16.10
N TYR A 331 -22.47 -8.73 -15.77
CA TYR A 331 -21.30 -8.37 -16.58
C TYR A 331 -20.20 -9.43 -16.49
N VAL A 332 -19.97 -10.00 -15.30
CA VAL A 332 -19.07 -11.15 -15.14
C VAL A 332 -19.52 -12.29 -16.05
N ARG A 333 -20.81 -12.67 -16.02
CA ARG A 333 -21.36 -13.69 -16.90
C ARG A 333 -21.24 -13.32 -18.38
N LYS A 334 -21.48 -12.05 -18.73
CA LYS A 334 -21.39 -11.58 -20.11
C LYS A 334 -19.99 -11.74 -20.68
N TYR A 335 -18.95 -11.25 -19.96
CA TYR A 335 -17.57 -11.38 -20.41
C TYR A 335 -17.12 -12.84 -20.46
N ALA A 336 -17.45 -13.63 -19.43
CA ALA A 336 -17.19 -15.06 -19.42
C ALA A 336 -17.83 -15.75 -20.63
N LYS A 337 -19.12 -15.50 -20.90
CA LYS A 337 -19.83 -16.08 -22.05
C LYS A 337 -19.21 -15.72 -23.39
N LEU A 338 -18.84 -14.44 -23.59
CA LEU A 338 -18.19 -13.99 -24.82
C LEU A 338 -16.86 -14.71 -25.08
N MET A 339 -16.07 -14.96 -24.03
CA MET A 339 -14.84 -15.76 -24.14
C MET A 339 -15.13 -17.20 -24.55
N LEU A 340 -16.07 -17.85 -23.87
CA LEU A 340 -16.42 -19.26 -24.13
C LEU A 340 -17.02 -19.45 -25.53
N GLU A 341 -17.92 -18.58 -25.98
CA GLU A 341 -18.47 -18.58 -27.33
C GLU A 341 -17.38 -18.43 -28.39
N SER A 342 -16.46 -17.47 -28.20
CA SER A 342 -15.35 -17.28 -29.13
C SER A 342 -14.42 -18.50 -29.15
N GLN A 343 -14.17 -19.14 -28.02
CA GLN A 343 -13.35 -20.36 -27.92
C GLN A 343 -14.03 -21.54 -28.63
N LEU A 344 -15.35 -21.69 -28.52
CA LEU A 344 -16.13 -22.72 -29.23
C LEU A 344 -16.02 -22.56 -30.75
N ILE A 345 -16.12 -21.33 -31.26
CA ILE A 345 -15.96 -21.03 -32.67
C ILE A 345 -14.56 -21.44 -33.17
N MET A 346 -13.52 -21.10 -32.38
CA MET A 346 -12.13 -21.40 -32.75
C MET A 346 -11.84 -22.90 -32.74
N THR A 347 -12.44 -23.65 -31.80
CA THR A 347 -12.23 -25.11 -31.68
C THR A 347 -13.18 -25.94 -32.48
N THR A 348 -14.14 -25.31 -33.21
CA THR A 348 -15.25 -25.98 -33.95
C THR A 348 -16.04 -26.97 -33.06
N SER A 349 -16.12 -26.68 -31.75
CA SER A 349 -16.73 -27.53 -30.74
C SER A 349 -18.19 -27.11 -30.48
N ASN A 350 -19.03 -28.08 -30.05
CA ASN A 350 -20.38 -27.81 -29.64
C ASN A 350 -20.41 -27.29 -28.17
N SER A 351 -21.23 -26.28 -27.91
CA SER A 351 -21.41 -25.71 -26.57
C SER A 351 -21.89 -26.73 -25.53
N ASN A 352 -22.77 -27.66 -25.96
CA ASN A 352 -23.32 -28.69 -25.10
C ASN A 352 -22.29 -29.71 -24.68
N ASP A 353 -21.22 -29.89 -25.46
CA ASP A 353 -20.16 -30.83 -25.15
C ASP A 353 -19.08 -30.24 -24.21
N LEU A 354 -18.71 -28.97 -24.46
CA LEU A 354 -17.64 -28.31 -23.67
C LEU A 354 -18.17 -27.47 -22.50
N TYR A 355 -19.24 -26.73 -22.72
CA TYR A 355 -19.76 -25.76 -21.74
C TYR A 355 -21.29 -25.87 -21.59
N PRO A 356 -21.79 -27.01 -21.08
CA PRO A 356 -23.23 -27.33 -21.10
C PRO A 356 -24.10 -26.35 -20.30
N LEU A 357 -23.54 -25.68 -19.29
CA LEU A 357 -24.26 -24.75 -18.42
C LEU A 357 -24.08 -23.27 -18.82
N MET A 358 -23.35 -22.99 -19.91
CA MET A 358 -23.01 -21.61 -20.30
C MET A 358 -24.23 -20.72 -20.56
N TYR A 359 -25.34 -21.32 -20.97
CA TYR A 359 -26.60 -20.61 -21.21
C TYR A 359 -27.62 -20.71 -20.05
N SER A 360 -27.20 -21.29 -18.92
CA SER A 360 -28.05 -21.34 -17.75
C SER A 360 -28.32 -19.92 -17.23
N THR A 361 -29.57 -19.65 -16.91
CA THR A 361 -30.06 -18.41 -16.31
C THR A 361 -30.36 -18.56 -14.82
N LYS A 362 -30.14 -19.75 -14.28
CA LYS A 362 -30.40 -20.06 -12.89
C LYS A 362 -29.39 -19.34 -11.99
N THR A 363 -29.83 -18.25 -11.37
CA THR A 363 -28.99 -17.43 -10.48
C THR A 363 -29.59 -17.32 -9.12
N LYS A 364 -28.76 -17.14 -8.12
CA LYS A 364 -29.18 -16.87 -6.75
C LYS A 364 -29.61 -15.41 -6.64
N TRP A 365 -30.92 -15.18 -6.47
CA TRP A 365 -31.46 -13.87 -6.17
C TRP A 365 -31.85 -13.82 -4.69
N PHE A 366 -31.90 -12.63 -4.15
CA PHE A 366 -32.48 -12.43 -2.82
C PHE A 366 -33.95 -12.89 -2.83
N GLU A 367 -34.28 -13.82 -1.97
CA GLU A 367 -35.65 -14.33 -1.85
C GLU A 367 -36.61 -13.24 -1.38
N LYS A 368 -36.13 -12.28 -0.63
CA LYS A 368 -36.89 -11.17 -0.07
C LYS A 368 -36.11 -9.87 -0.13
N ILE A 369 -36.73 -8.83 -0.68
CA ILE A 369 -36.25 -7.47 -0.58
C ILE A 369 -36.48 -7.01 0.87
N PRO A 370 -35.45 -6.51 1.58
CA PRO A 370 -35.61 -6.02 2.95
C PRO A 370 -36.69 -4.93 3.05
N SER A 371 -37.58 -5.02 4.02
CA SER A 371 -38.52 -3.95 4.32
C SER A 371 -37.83 -2.79 5.05
N ASN A 372 -38.51 -1.65 5.15
CA ASN A 372 -37.99 -0.52 5.93
C ASN A 372 -37.76 -0.92 7.41
N GLU A 373 -38.63 -1.76 7.97
CA GLU A 373 -38.53 -2.29 9.33
C GLU A 373 -37.29 -3.19 9.50
N ASP A 374 -36.95 -4.01 8.46
CA ASP A 374 -35.76 -4.84 8.49
C ASP A 374 -34.50 -3.95 8.49
N ILE A 375 -34.49 -2.88 7.68
CA ILE A 375 -33.39 -1.92 7.59
C ILE A 375 -33.21 -1.15 8.90
N ASP A 376 -34.30 -0.65 9.49
CA ASP A 376 -34.27 0.06 10.77
C ASP A 376 -33.80 -0.85 11.91
N SER A 377 -34.23 -2.11 11.90
CA SER A 377 -33.78 -3.12 12.87
C SER A 377 -32.27 -3.39 12.73
N LEU A 378 -31.75 -3.47 11.50
CA LEU A 378 -30.33 -3.62 11.24
C LEU A 378 -29.54 -2.41 11.76
N LEU A 379 -29.96 -1.18 11.44
CA LEU A 379 -29.33 0.04 11.93
C LEU A 379 -29.31 0.11 13.46
N LYS A 380 -30.41 -0.29 14.09
CA LYS A 380 -30.51 -0.36 15.54
C LYS A 380 -29.56 -1.39 16.15
N SER A 381 -29.42 -2.55 15.51
CA SER A 381 -28.47 -3.58 15.94
C SER A 381 -27.02 -3.11 15.84
N ILE A 382 -26.66 -2.40 14.76
CA ILE A 382 -25.33 -1.80 14.57
C ILE A 382 -25.08 -0.74 15.63
N SER A 383 -26.06 0.14 15.88
CA SER A 383 -25.98 1.17 16.92
C SER A 383 -25.81 0.57 18.33
N THR A 384 -26.47 -0.54 18.61
CA THR A 384 -26.36 -1.23 19.91
C THR A 384 -24.99 -1.89 20.07
N LYS A 385 -24.46 -2.50 18.99
CA LYS A 385 -23.18 -3.23 19.02
C LYS A 385 -21.97 -2.31 19.08
N TYR A 386 -21.96 -1.24 18.32
CA TYR A 386 -20.80 -0.37 18.13
C TYR A 386 -20.98 1.05 18.71
N GLY A 387 -22.20 1.40 19.11
CA GLY A 387 -22.56 2.75 19.55
C GLY A 387 -23.08 3.64 18.42
N SER A 388 -24.02 4.54 18.75
CA SER A 388 -24.65 5.46 17.78
C SER A 388 -23.72 6.54 17.22
N LYS A 389 -22.55 6.71 17.82
CA LYS A 389 -21.49 7.64 17.32
C LYS A 389 -20.33 6.90 16.66
N SER A 390 -20.43 5.57 16.52
CA SER A 390 -19.39 4.77 15.89
C SER A 390 -19.31 5.02 14.38
N ARG A 391 -18.14 4.76 13.81
CA ARG A 391 -17.89 4.83 12.39
C ARG A 391 -18.78 3.85 11.61
N GLU A 392 -18.95 2.63 12.14
CA GLU A 392 -19.79 1.58 11.55
C GLU A 392 -21.25 2.01 11.44
N TYR A 393 -21.80 2.62 12.50
CA TYR A 393 -23.16 3.15 12.48
C TYR A 393 -23.30 4.32 11.50
N TYR A 394 -22.31 5.24 11.50
CA TYR A 394 -22.31 6.37 10.58
C TYR A 394 -22.30 5.93 9.12
N LEU A 395 -21.47 4.96 8.76
CA LEU A 395 -21.37 4.42 7.40
C LEU A 395 -22.65 3.71 6.98
N ALA A 396 -23.18 2.83 7.84
CA ALA A 396 -24.45 2.12 7.58
C ALA A 396 -25.60 3.12 7.37
N ARG A 397 -25.70 4.13 8.23
CA ARG A 397 -26.71 5.18 8.10
C ARG A 397 -26.54 6.02 6.81
N LYS A 398 -25.31 6.29 6.41
CA LYS A 398 -25.03 7.03 5.19
C LYS A 398 -25.47 6.25 3.93
N ILE A 399 -25.20 4.94 3.91
CA ILE A 399 -25.64 4.05 2.83
C ILE A 399 -27.16 4.04 2.75
N VAL A 400 -27.85 3.75 3.87
CA VAL A 400 -29.31 3.74 3.89
C VAL A 400 -29.88 5.08 3.45
N ARG A 401 -29.33 6.19 3.94
CA ARG A 401 -29.79 7.51 3.59
C ARG A 401 -29.61 7.82 2.10
N SER A 402 -28.53 7.40 1.49
CA SER A 402 -28.30 7.60 0.05
C SER A 402 -29.31 6.84 -0.81
N MET A 403 -29.85 5.74 -0.30
CA MET A 403 -30.85 4.92 -1.01
C MET A 403 -32.29 5.38 -0.78
N THR A 404 -32.59 6.05 0.33
CA THR A 404 -33.96 6.34 0.79
C THR A 404 -34.37 7.81 0.73
N THR A 405 -33.42 8.75 0.52
CA THR A 405 -33.72 10.20 0.48
C THR A 405 -33.98 10.70 -0.93
N GLU A 406 -34.73 11.80 -1.06
CA GLU A 406 -34.92 12.46 -2.37
C GLU A 406 -33.62 12.89 -3.03
N TYR A 407 -32.60 13.17 -2.25
CA TYR A 407 -31.27 13.49 -2.75
C TYR A 407 -30.63 12.28 -3.45
N GLY A 408 -30.90 11.08 -2.95
CA GLY A 408 -30.54 9.82 -3.63
C GLY A 408 -31.36 9.59 -4.89
N ARG A 409 -32.59 10.07 -4.95
CA ARG A 409 -33.43 9.95 -6.16
C ARG A 409 -32.93 10.80 -7.32
N GLY A 410 -32.30 11.93 -7.07
CA GLY A 410 -31.70 12.77 -8.11
C GLY A 410 -30.42 12.18 -8.72
N VAL A 411 -29.84 11.17 -8.09
CA VAL A 411 -28.59 10.52 -8.52
C VAL A 411 -28.82 9.09 -9.00
N GLY A 412 -29.93 8.46 -8.65
CA GLY A 412 -30.23 7.07 -8.90
C GLY A 412 -31.51 6.77 -9.66
N ALA A 413 -32.21 7.81 -10.13
CA ALA A 413 -33.39 7.63 -10.97
C ALA A 413 -33.01 7.58 -12.45
#